data_40c74f40eb5ecdaf1b6af43815aeb947
#
_entry.id   40c74f40eb5ecdaf1b6af43815aeb947
#
_cell.length_a   1.000
_cell.length_b   1.000
_cell.length_c   1.000
_cell.angle_alpha   90.00
_cell.angle_beta   90.00
_cell.angle_gamma   90.00
#
_symmetry.space_group_name_H-M   'P 1'
#
loop_
_entity.id
_entity.type
_entity.pdbx_description
1 polymer ?
#
loop_
_entity_poly.entity_id
_entity_poly.type
_entity_poly.pdbx_seq_one_letter_code
_entity_poly.pdbx_strand_id
1 'polypeptide(L)'
;MISILIPIFNFDVRLLVAELVEELAELGITHEIRAYDDGSYFDFRIGNQRIAAYPHVIYRELPENTGPAKLRNLLARDAQFPLVLFIDSDTQCGNKQFIAKYLSRASEHKVLVGGVIFNDEIPSDPQLTLHWQYGKVRHGVSIAKRNKRPYKYFTASNFLAPKELFEQVQFDESPEARGHEDTLFAIALKKADFPVVQLENPVQQLGLKTTHHFIESSKTAVQNLAKLIRQGKIDKGVNLFKWYRRILRLGVLQLSYRKLDRNRNTYLNQLYSHQPQIKNLEKLKLLWLIEALNPKSR
;
A
#
# COMPACT_ATOMS: atom_id res chain seq x y z
N MET A 1 -22.69 -11.08 -5.15
CA MET A 1 -22.10 -10.46 -6.38
C MET A 1 -20.91 -9.62 -5.97
N ILE A 2 -19.77 -9.73 -6.69
CA ILE A 2 -18.52 -9.06 -6.33
C ILE A 2 -17.72 -8.64 -7.57
N SER A 3 -17.11 -7.45 -7.55
CA SER A 3 -16.10 -7.01 -8.50
C SER A 3 -14.72 -7.10 -7.86
N ILE A 4 -13.79 -7.87 -8.44
CA ILE A 4 -12.39 -7.91 -8.02
C ILE A 4 -11.62 -6.92 -8.87
N LEU A 5 -10.88 -6.03 -8.22
CA LEU A 5 -10.24 -4.87 -8.83
C LEU A 5 -8.72 -4.94 -8.64
N ILE A 6 -8.00 -5.11 -9.75
CA ILE A 6 -6.55 -5.30 -9.77
C ILE A 6 -5.88 -4.13 -10.50
N PRO A 7 -5.30 -3.17 -9.78
CA PRO A 7 -4.47 -2.14 -10.39
C PRO A 7 -3.11 -2.72 -10.78
N ILE A 8 -2.73 -2.62 -12.06
CA ILE A 8 -1.49 -3.22 -12.59
C ILE A 8 -0.51 -2.13 -13.00
N PHE A 9 0.75 -2.29 -12.58
CA PHE A 9 1.87 -1.53 -13.13
C PHE A 9 3.16 -2.33 -13.07
N ASN A 10 3.72 -2.67 -14.23
CA ASN A 10 4.98 -3.41 -14.39
C ASN A 10 5.06 -4.71 -13.57
N PHE A 11 3.98 -5.50 -13.58
CA PHE A 11 3.92 -6.79 -12.90
C PHE A 11 3.10 -7.80 -13.70
N ASP A 12 3.48 -9.09 -13.62
CA ASP A 12 2.78 -10.20 -14.24
C ASP A 12 1.66 -10.71 -13.32
N VAL A 13 0.40 -10.53 -13.71
CA VAL A 13 -0.77 -10.88 -12.89
C VAL A 13 -1.43 -12.20 -13.29
N ARG A 14 -0.86 -12.94 -14.24
CA ARG A 14 -1.49 -14.15 -14.79
C ARG A 14 -1.76 -15.20 -13.72
N LEU A 15 -0.81 -15.40 -12.81
CA LEU A 15 -0.98 -16.36 -11.71
C LEU A 15 -2.05 -15.89 -10.72
N LEU A 16 -2.01 -14.64 -10.29
CA LEU A 16 -3.01 -14.07 -9.39
C LEU A 16 -4.42 -14.19 -9.97
N VAL A 17 -4.60 -13.83 -11.25
CA VAL A 17 -5.91 -13.93 -11.91
C VAL A 17 -6.38 -15.38 -12.02
N ALA A 18 -5.48 -16.34 -12.35
CA ALA A 18 -5.81 -17.75 -12.42
C ALA A 18 -6.30 -18.30 -11.06
N GLU A 19 -5.62 -17.99 -9.96
CA GLU A 19 -6.03 -18.37 -8.61
C GLU A 19 -7.42 -17.80 -8.23
N LEU A 20 -7.69 -16.54 -8.58
CA LEU A 20 -8.98 -15.91 -8.32
C LEU A 20 -10.11 -16.51 -9.16
N VAL A 21 -9.86 -16.81 -10.45
CA VAL A 21 -10.82 -17.45 -11.34
C VAL A 21 -11.18 -18.85 -10.85
N GLU A 22 -10.19 -19.64 -10.41
CA GLU A 22 -10.40 -20.97 -9.82
C GLU A 22 -11.33 -20.91 -8.61
N GLU A 23 -11.05 -20.06 -7.62
CA GLU A 23 -11.89 -19.93 -6.43
C GLU A 23 -13.29 -19.40 -6.77
N LEU A 24 -13.42 -18.43 -7.69
CA LEU A 24 -14.72 -17.91 -8.12
C LEU A 24 -15.59 -18.96 -8.84
N ALA A 25 -14.97 -19.83 -9.62
CA ALA A 25 -15.66 -20.96 -10.27
C ALA A 25 -16.18 -21.96 -9.22
N GLU A 26 -15.40 -22.27 -8.19
CA GLU A 26 -15.83 -23.14 -7.08
C GLU A 26 -16.98 -22.52 -6.28
N LEU A 27 -16.95 -21.20 -6.05
CA LEU A 27 -17.98 -20.49 -5.30
C LEU A 27 -19.29 -20.33 -6.07
N GLY A 28 -19.28 -20.41 -7.40
CA GLY A 28 -20.48 -20.30 -8.24
C GLY A 28 -21.24 -18.97 -8.11
N ILE A 29 -20.58 -17.90 -7.71
CA ILE A 29 -21.20 -16.59 -7.48
C ILE A 29 -21.07 -15.68 -8.71
N THR A 30 -22.02 -14.75 -8.88
CA THR A 30 -21.92 -13.70 -9.90
C THR A 30 -20.76 -12.76 -9.59
N HIS A 31 -19.83 -12.62 -10.54
CA HIS A 31 -18.60 -11.86 -10.33
C HIS A 31 -18.07 -11.23 -11.62
N GLU A 32 -17.11 -10.35 -11.47
CA GLU A 32 -16.18 -9.90 -12.51
C GLU A 32 -14.78 -9.68 -11.91
N ILE A 33 -13.76 -9.75 -12.73
CA ILE A 33 -12.40 -9.33 -12.43
C ILE A 33 -12.03 -8.19 -13.38
N ARG A 34 -11.73 -7.00 -12.84
CA ARG A 34 -11.22 -5.87 -13.61
C ARG A 34 -9.74 -5.68 -13.31
N ALA A 35 -8.93 -5.95 -14.30
CA ALA A 35 -7.48 -5.83 -14.24
C ALA A 35 -7.04 -4.69 -15.18
N TYR A 36 -6.77 -3.51 -14.61
CA TYR A 36 -6.42 -2.32 -15.40
C TYR A 36 -4.93 -2.04 -15.32
N ASP A 37 -4.29 -2.00 -16.48
CA ASP A 37 -2.87 -1.74 -16.63
C ASP A 37 -2.61 -0.24 -16.78
N ASP A 38 -1.83 0.34 -15.88
CA ASP A 38 -1.52 1.77 -15.76
C ASP A 38 -0.29 2.15 -16.60
N GLY A 39 -0.25 1.72 -17.86
CA GLY A 39 0.83 2.04 -18.78
C GLY A 39 2.12 1.28 -18.48
N SER A 40 2.04 0.00 -18.20
CA SER A 40 3.21 -0.88 -18.01
C SER A 40 4.10 -0.96 -19.24
N TYR A 41 5.35 -1.44 -19.06
CA TYR A 41 6.23 -1.77 -20.16
C TYR A 41 5.63 -2.89 -21.03
N PHE A 42 6.01 -2.88 -22.30
CA PHE A 42 5.45 -3.73 -23.36
C PHE A 42 5.42 -5.23 -22.99
N ASP A 43 6.49 -5.77 -22.42
CA ASP A 43 6.58 -7.20 -22.08
C ASP A 43 5.52 -7.63 -21.04
N PHE A 44 5.26 -6.79 -20.04
CA PHE A 44 4.21 -7.06 -19.07
C PHE A 44 2.82 -7.01 -19.71
N ARG A 45 2.56 -6.01 -20.56
CA ARG A 45 1.26 -5.86 -21.24
C ARG A 45 0.94 -7.06 -22.10
N ILE A 46 1.86 -7.50 -22.98
CA ILE A 46 1.67 -8.69 -23.84
C ILE A 46 1.39 -9.95 -23.00
N GLY A 47 2.14 -10.14 -21.90
CA GLY A 47 1.90 -11.27 -21.00
C GLY A 47 0.50 -11.23 -20.40
N ASN A 48 0.13 -10.06 -19.87
CA ASN A 48 -1.13 -9.85 -19.14
C ASN A 48 -2.37 -9.85 -20.03
N GLN A 49 -2.28 -9.49 -21.33
CA GLN A 49 -3.42 -9.58 -22.28
C GLN A 49 -4.08 -10.96 -22.29
N ARG A 50 -3.31 -12.02 -22.01
CA ARG A 50 -3.81 -13.41 -22.00
C ARG A 50 -4.90 -13.65 -20.95
N ILE A 51 -4.96 -12.85 -19.86
CA ILE A 51 -6.00 -13.01 -18.84
C ILE A 51 -7.40 -12.68 -19.37
N ALA A 52 -7.51 -11.89 -20.43
CA ALA A 52 -8.79 -11.58 -21.06
C ALA A 52 -9.49 -12.81 -21.69
N ALA A 53 -8.80 -13.94 -21.82
CA ALA A 53 -9.39 -15.20 -22.26
C ALA A 53 -10.24 -15.89 -21.18
N TYR A 54 -10.08 -15.53 -19.91
CA TYR A 54 -10.93 -16.06 -18.83
C TYR A 54 -12.32 -15.43 -18.85
N PRO A 55 -13.39 -16.20 -18.60
CA PRO A 55 -14.74 -15.66 -18.47
C PRO A 55 -14.83 -14.60 -17.36
N HIS A 56 -15.57 -13.53 -17.62
CA HIS A 56 -15.79 -12.44 -16.66
C HIS A 56 -14.52 -11.66 -16.24
N VAL A 57 -13.41 -11.82 -16.96
CA VAL A 57 -12.18 -11.04 -16.76
C VAL A 57 -12.10 -9.92 -17.80
N ILE A 58 -11.95 -8.70 -17.35
CA ILE A 58 -11.83 -7.49 -18.17
C ILE A 58 -10.43 -6.94 -17.98
N TYR A 59 -9.57 -7.12 -18.99
CA TYR A 59 -8.26 -6.49 -19.05
C TYR A 59 -8.35 -5.21 -19.87
N ARG A 60 -7.82 -4.10 -19.31
CA ARG A 60 -7.78 -2.81 -19.98
C ARG A 60 -6.44 -2.13 -19.78
N GLU A 61 -5.83 -1.68 -20.87
CA GLU A 61 -4.61 -0.88 -20.86
C GLU A 61 -4.94 0.60 -20.89
N LEU A 62 -4.30 1.38 -19.99
CA LEU A 62 -4.30 2.84 -20.07
C LEU A 62 -3.11 3.31 -20.91
N PRO A 63 -3.25 4.44 -21.63
CA PRO A 63 -2.20 4.91 -22.53
C PRO A 63 -0.95 5.40 -21.78
N GLU A 64 -1.08 5.82 -20.52
CA GLU A 64 -0.01 6.36 -19.68
C GLU A 64 -0.22 6.03 -18.20
N ASN A 65 0.85 6.11 -17.41
CA ASN A 65 0.78 5.91 -15.96
C ASN A 65 0.07 7.09 -15.29
N THR A 66 -1.11 6.82 -14.74
CA THR A 66 -1.94 7.80 -14.03
C THR A 66 -1.70 7.81 -12.52
N GLY A 67 -1.07 6.77 -12.00
CA GLY A 67 -0.77 6.58 -10.59
C GLY A 67 -1.84 5.78 -9.82
N PRO A 68 -1.45 5.18 -8.70
CA PRO A 68 -2.27 4.17 -8.01
C PRO A 68 -3.60 4.71 -7.46
N ALA A 69 -3.66 5.96 -7.03
CA ALA A 69 -4.89 6.57 -6.51
C ALA A 69 -5.94 6.71 -7.62
N LYS A 70 -5.55 7.30 -8.75
CA LYS A 70 -6.42 7.54 -9.90
C LYS A 70 -6.90 6.23 -10.52
N LEU A 71 -5.99 5.25 -10.64
CA LEU A 71 -6.33 3.94 -11.14
C LEU A 71 -7.34 3.21 -10.24
N ARG A 72 -7.18 3.26 -8.91
CA ARG A 72 -8.14 2.65 -7.97
C ARG A 72 -9.51 3.33 -8.02
N ASN A 73 -9.55 4.65 -8.11
CA ASN A 73 -10.83 5.39 -8.27
C ASN A 73 -11.52 5.01 -9.59
N LEU A 74 -10.77 4.88 -10.69
CA LEU A 74 -11.28 4.43 -11.99
C LEU A 74 -11.86 3.01 -11.89
N LEU A 75 -11.14 2.08 -11.30
CA LEU A 75 -11.58 0.70 -11.08
C LEU A 75 -12.86 0.62 -10.26
N ALA A 76 -12.94 1.38 -9.15
CA ALA A 76 -14.12 1.43 -8.29
C ALA A 76 -15.34 1.99 -9.05
N ARG A 77 -15.15 3.05 -9.83
CA ARG A 77 -16.20 3.66 -10.65
C ARG A 77 -16.75 2.67 -11.69
N ASP A 78 -15.85 1.98 -12.40
CA ASP A 78 -16.20 1.07 -13.49
C ASP A 78 -16.74 -0.29 -12.99
N ALA A 79 -16.57 -0.64 -11.71
CA ALA A 79 -17.09 -1.87 -11.09
C ALA A 79 -18.61 -1.99 -11.25
N GLN A 80 -19.12 -3.20 -11.54
CA GLN A 80 -20.55 -3.44 -11.77
C GLN A 80 -21.30 -3.87 -10.50
N PHE A 81 -20.62 -4.55 -9.58
CA PHE A 81 -21.27 -5.19 -8.43
C PHE A 81 -21.13 -4.39 -7.14
N PRO A 82 -22.05 -4.61 -6.17
CA PRO A 82 -22.12 -3.79 -4.95
C PRO A 82 -20.96 -3.98 -3.99
N LEU A 83 -20.22 -5.11 -4.08
CA LEU A 83 -18.99 -5.34 -3.31
C LEU A 83 -17.78 -5.23 -4.24
N VAL A 84 -16.76 -4.50 -3.80
CA VAL A 84 -15.49 -4.36 -4.50
C VAL A 84 -14.34 -4.87 -3.63
N LEU A 85 -13.53 -5.78 -4.18
CA LEU A 85 -12.34 -6.33 -3.54
C LEU A 85 -11.10 -5.87 -4.29
N PHE A 86 -10.31 -5.01 -3.66
CA PHE A 86 -9.03 -4.57 -4.21
C PHE A 86 -7.92 -5.54 -3.83
N ILE A 87 -7.08 -5.88 -4.82
CA ILE A 87 -5.88 -6.71 -4.65
C ILE A 87 -4.77 -6.10 -5.50
N ASP A 88 -3.63 -5.76 -4.89
CA ASP A 88 -2.49 -5.25 -5.64
C ASP A 88 -1.88 -6.34 -6.54
N SER A 89 -1.45 -5.95 -7.73
CA SER A 89 -0.92 -6.85 -8.77
C SER A 89 0.32 -7.63 -8.33
N ASP A 90 1.16 -7.05 -7.46
CA ASP A 90 2.40 -7.64 -6.98
C ASP A 90 2.23 -8.52 -5.74
N THR A 91 1.05 -9.14 -5.62
CA THR A 91 0.68 -10.04 -4.53
C THR A 91 0.13 -11.38 -5.02
N GLN A 92 0.05 -12.35 -4.12
CA GLN A 92 -0.58 -13.65 -4.32
C GLN A 92 -1.58 -13.93 -3.22
N CYS A 93 -2.66 -14.70 -3.50
CA CYS A 93 -3.63 -15.08 -2.49
C CYS A 93 -2.97 -15.96 -1.41
N GLY A 94 -3.17 -15.63 -0.15
CA GLY A 94 -2.55 -16.33 0.97
C GLY A 94 -3.19 -17.68 1.31
N ASN A 95 -4.33 -18.00 0.68
CA ASN A 95 -5.06 -19.28 0.89
C ASN A 95 -6.15 -19.48 -0.18
N LYS A 96 -6.58 -20.76 -0.36
CA LYS A 96 -7.59 -21.16 -1.35
C LYS A 96 -9.03 -20.69 -1.07
N GLN A 97 -9.32 -20.19 0.12
CA GLN A 97 -10.63 -19.65 0.52
C GLN A 97 -10.57 -18.14 0.71
N PHE A 98 -9.74 -17.47 -0.07
CA PHE A 98 -9.46 -16.07 0.08
C PHE A 98 -10.70 -15.19 -0.12
N ILE A 99 -11.45 -15.40 -1.21
CA ILE A 99 -12.68 -14.67 -1.51
C ILE A 99 -13.80 -15.09 -0.55
N ALA A 100 -13.96 -16.40 -0.28
CA ALA A 100 -14.98 -16.93 0.63
C ALA A 100 -14.88 -16.31 2.02
N LYS A 101 -13.67 -16.13 2.56
CA LYS A 101 -13.45 -15.48 3.86
C LYS A 101 -13.91 -14.02 3.89
N TYR A 102 -13.73 -13.29 2.82
CA TYR A 102 -14.26 -11.94 2.70
C TYR A 102 -15.78 -11.93 2.65
N LEU A 103 -16.37 -12.78 1.80
CA LEU A 103 -17.82 -12.85 1.62
C LEU A 103 -18.56 -13.25 2.91
N SER A 104 -17.97 -14.17 3.70
CA SER A 104 -18.54 -14.59 4.99
C SER A 104 -18.61 -13.46 6.04
N ARG A 105 -17.90 -12.37 5.83
CA ARG A 105 -17.82 -11.20 6.73
C ARG A 105 -18.26 -9.90 6.09
N ALA A 106 -18.64 -9.94 4.81
CA ALA A 106 -19.06 -8.76 4.05
C ALA A 106 -20.30 -8.08 4.69
N SER A 107 -20.34 -6.77 4.57
CA SER A 107 -21.44 -5.93 5.04
C SER A 107 -21.43 -4.62 4.25
N GLU A 108 -22.59 -4.05 4.02
CA GLU A 108 -22.78 -2.79 3.30
C GLU A 108 -22.22 -1.56 4.05
N HIS A 109 -21.89 -1.71 5.33
CA HIS A 109 -21.51 -0.58 6.17
C HIS A 109 -20.08 -0.66 6.74
N LYS A 110 -19.21 -1.52 6.20
CA LYS A 110 -17.83 -1.64 6.71
C LYS A 110 -16.82 -2.02 5.65
N VAL A 111 -15.59 -1.60 5.89
CA VAL A 111 -14.42 -1.97 5.11
C VAL A 111 -13.68 -3.11 5.81
N LEU A 112 -13.39 -4.19 5.09
CA LEU A 112 -12.64 -5.35 5.59
C LEU A 112 -11.23 -5.32 5.00
N VAL A 113 -10.20 -5.42 5.85
CA VAL A 113 -8.78 -5.38 5.43
C VAL A 113 -8.10 -6.69 5.79
N GLY A 114 -7.66 -7.46 4.82
CA GLY A 114 -7.01 -8.76 5.03
C GLY A 114 -5.57 -8.65 5.49
N GLY A 115 -4.89 -7.59 5.08
CA GLY A 115 -3.48 -7.36 5.38
C GLY A 115 -2.54 -7.98 4.35
N VAL A 116 -1.24 -7.84 4.60
CA VAL A 116 -0.15 -8.31 3.75
C VAL A 116 0.84 -9.09 4.59
N ILE A 117 1.37 -10.18 4.05
CA ILE A 117 2.49 -10.92 4.63
C ILE A 117 3.66 -10.95 3.65
N PHE A 118 4.84 -11.18 4.17
CA PHE A 118 6.08 -11.38 3.42
C PHE A 118 6.58 -12.79 3.65
N ASN A 119 7.22 -13.38 2.64
CA ASN A 119 7.79 -14.72 2.77
C ASN A 119 8.68 -14.81 4.04
N ASP A 120 8.71 -15.97 4.68
CA ASP A 120 9.56 -16.19 5.86
C ASP A 120 11.04 -16.33 5.49
N GLU A 121 11.33 -16.80 4.29
CA GLU A 121 12.68 -16.93 3.78
C GLU A 121 13.29 -15.58 3.41
N ILE A 122 14.55 -15.42 3.77
CA ILE A 122 15.36 -14.24 3.38
C ILE A 122 15.58 -14.29 1.86
N PRO A 123 15.35 -13.18 1.12
CA PRO A 123 15.64 -13.15 -0.31
C PRO A 123 17.08 -13.55 -0.61
N SER A 124 17.25 -14.38 -1.65
CA SER A 124 18.57 -14.79 -2.14
C SER A 124 19.39 -13.60 -2.67
N ASP A 125 18.72 -12.60 -3.25
CA ASP A 125 19.37 -11.34 -3.64
C ASP A 125 19.44 -10.38 -2.43
N PRO A 126 20.66 -10.08 -1.94
CA PRO A 126 20.85 -9.17 -0.81
C PRO A 126 20.28 -7.77 -1.03
N GLN A 127 20.15 -7.32 -2.29
CA GLN A 127 19.57 -6.02 -2.61
C GLN A 127 18.08 -5.92 -2.25
N LEU A 128 17.36 -7.03 -2.12
CA LEU A 128 15.95 -7.08 -1.76
C LEU A 128 15.71 -7.15 -0.25
N THR A 129 16.76 -7.42 0.53
CA THR A 129 16.66 -7.71 1.97
C THR A 129 16.09 -6.55 2.77
N LEU A 130 16.44 -5.30 2.45
CA LEU A 130 15.94 -4.13 3.18
C LEU A 130 14.42 -3.99 3.07
N HIS A 131 13.87 -4.12 1.85
CA HIS A 131 12.42 -4.01 1.64
C HIS A 131 11.69 -5.18 2.29
N TRP A 132 12.19 -6.40 2.13
CA TRP A 132 11.64 -7.58 2.77
C TRP A 132 11.60 -7.45 4.30
N GLN A 133 12.72 -7.09 4.94
CA GLN A 133 12.79 -6.94 6.39
C GLN A 133 11.88 -5.82 6.91
N TYR A 134 11.81 -4.69 6.17
CA TYR A 134 10.89 -3.61 6.50
C TYR A 134 9.44 -4.09 6.44
N GLY A 135 9.09 -4.83 5.40
CA GLY A 135 7.76 -5.41 5.22
C GLY A 135 7.39 -6.37 6.36
N LYS A 136 8.28 -7.31 6.72
CA LYS A 136 8.09 -8.23 7.87
C LYS A 136 7.80 -7.48 9.16
N VAL A 137 8.57 -6.44 9.48
CA VAL A 137 8.37 -5.65 10.71
C VAL A 137 7.08 -4.81 10.63
N ARG A 138 6.75 -4.27 9.46
CA ARG A 138 5.63 -3.35 9.29
C ARG A 138 4.29 -4.07 9.25
N HIS A 139 4.22 -5.22 8.60
CA HIS A 139 3.01 -6.01 8.39
C HIS A 139 2.87 -7.19 9.36
N GLY A 140 3.96 -7.67 9.99
CA GLY A 140 3.95 -8.74 11.00
C GLY A 140 3.29 -8.35 12.33
N VAL A 141 2.19 -7.61 12.25
CA VAL A 141 1.44 -7.13 13.42
C VAL A 141 0.20 -8.01 13.60
N SER A 142 0.02 -8.56 14.81
CA SER A 142 -1.10 -9.45 15.12
C SER A 142 -2.46 -8.80 14.84
N ILE A 143 -3.44 -9.60 14.43
CA ILE A 143 -4.82 -9.16 14.13
C ILE A 143 -5.45 -8.41 15.31
N ALA A 144 -5.24 -8.88 16.53
CA ALA A 144 -5.73 -8.23 17.74
C ALA A 144 -5.18 -6.79 17.89
N LYS A 145 -3.90 -6.57 17.58
CA LYS A 145 -3.28 -5.25 17.61
C LYS A 145 -3.73 -4.37 16.44
N ARG A 146 -3.95 -4.96 15.27
CA ARG A 146 -4.50 -4.25 14.10
C ARG A 146 -5.91 -3.74 14.40
N ASN A 147 -6.80 -4.56 14.98
CA ASN A 147 -8.17 -4.18 15.32
C ASN A 147 -8.27 -3.13 16.46
N LYS A 148 -7.26 -2.99 17.33
CA LYS A 148 -7.21 -1.87 18.29
C LYS A 148 -7.01 -0.50 17.64
N ARG A 149 -6.48 -0.45 16.41
CA ARG A 149 -6.23 0.78 15.65
C ARG A 149 -6.44 0.54 14.15
N PRO A 150 -7.67 0.17 13.72
CA PRO A 150 -7.92 -0.40 12.40
C PRO A 150 -7.54 0.54 11.25
N TYR A 151 -7.83 1.82 11.36
CA TYR A 151 -7.44 2.82 10.33
C TYR A 151 -5.92 3.00 10.20
N LYS A 152 -5.16 2.81 11.29
CA LYS A 152 -3.69 2.91 11.24
C LYS A 152 -3.05 1.78 10.43
N TYR A 153 -3.69 0.63 10.39
CA TYR A 153 -3.24 -0.58 9.70
C TYR A 153 -4.04 -0.86 8.43
N PHE A 154 -4.74 0.16 7.92
CA PHE A 154 -5.35 0.07 6.60
C PHE A 154 -4.25 -0.06 5.54
N THR A 155 -4.49 -0.93 4.56
CA THR A 155 -3.70 -1.05 3.33
C THR A 155 -4.64 -1.22 2.14
N ALA A 156 -4.35 -0.51 1.05
CA ALA A 156 -5.09 -0.63 -0.19
C ALA A 156 -4.71 -1.87 -1.00
N SER A 157 -3.67 -2.58 -0.58
CA SER A 157 -3.19 -3.78 -1.28
C SER A 157 -4.14 -4.98 -1.14
N ASN A 158 -5.02 -4.98 -0.14
CA ASN A 158 -5.92 -6.10 0.12
C ASN A 158 -7.08 -5.66 1.02
N PHE A 159 -8.19 -5.20 0.42
CA PHE A 159 -9.39 -4.83 1.17
C PHE A 159 -10.67 -5.00 0.37
N LEU A 160 -11.76 -5.34 1.07
CA LEU A 160 -13.12 -5.38 0.54
C LEU A 160 -13.92 -4.20 1.09
N ALA A 161 -14.71 -3.57 0.23
CA ALA A 161 -15.60 -2.48 0.61
C ALA A 161 -16.92 -2.53 -0.19
N PRO A 162 -18.01 -1.92 0.30
CA PRO A 162 -19.16 -1.63 -0.54
C PRO A 162 -18.79 -0.61 -1.63
N LYS A 163 -19.26 -0.80 -2.86
CA LYS A 163 -18.99 0.12 -3.98
C LYS A 163 -19.46 1.54 -3.69
N GLU A 164 -20.64 1.70 -3.08
CA GLU A 164 -21.24 2.99 -2.72
C GLU A 164 -20.35 3.85 -1.82
N LEU A 165 -19.41 3.24 -1.07
CA LEU A 165 -18.43 3.97 -0.30
C LEU A 165 -17.65 4.97 -1.18
N PHE A 166 -17.35 4.60 -2.43
CA PHE A 166 -16.55 5.41 -3.34
C PHE A 166 -17.27 6.63 -3.89
N GLU A 167 -18.57 6.76 -3.66
CA GLU A 167 -19.34 7.99 -3.92
C GLU A 167 -19.02 9.07 -2.87
N GLN A 168 -18.65 8.66 -1.65
CA GLN A 168 -18.37 9.56 -0.52
C GLN A 168 -16.86 9.68 -0.24
N VAL A 169 -16.11 8.60 -0.43
CA VAL A 169 -14.68 8.51 -0.09
C VAL A 169 -13.90 8.01 -1.28
N GLN A 170 -12.99 8.82 -1.79
CA GLN A 170 -12.10 8.49 -2.90
C GLN A 170 -10.64 8.55 -2.45
N PHE A 171 -9.75 7.87 -3.18
CA PHE A 171 -8.32 8.06 -3.02
C PHE A 171 -7.94 9.47 -3.45
N ASP A 172 -7.06 10.14 -2.71
CA ASP A 172 -6.55 11.48 -3.05
C ASP A 172 -5.60 11.37 -4.26
N GLU A 173 -6.02 11.92 -5.39
CA GLU A 173 -5.30 11.87 -6.67
C GLU A 173 -4.18 12.92 -6.77
N SER A 174 -3.97 13.74 -5.74
CA SER A 174 -2.94 14.77 -5.78
C SER A 174 -1.53 14.13 -5.85
N PRO A 175 -0.57 14.74 -6.56
CA PRO A 175 0.79 14.22 -6.64
C PRO A 175 1.46 14.03 -5.27
N GLU A 176 1.09 14.85 -4.29
CA GLU A 176 1.57 14.79 -2.91
C GLU A 176 1.04 13.57 -2.15
N ALA A 177 -0.08 12.98 -2.59
CA ALA A 177 -0.61 11.75 -1.99
C ALA A 177 0.29 10.53 -2.23
N ARG A 178 1.16 10.56 -3.25
CA ARG A 178 2.01 9.42 -3.63
C ARG A 178 2.88 8.92 -2.47
N GLY A 179 2.69 7.64 -2.12
CA GLY A 179 3.31 6.99 -0.96
C GLY A 179 2.58 7.22 0.37
N HIS A 180 1.40 7.87 0.32
CA HIS A 180 0.51 8.11 1.47
C HIS A 180 -0.96 7.86 1.13
N GLU A 181 -1.25 7.22 -0.02
CA GLU A 181 -2.59 6.92 -0.50
C GLU A 181 -3.41 6.20 0.57
N ASP A 182 -2.84 5.15 1.15
CA ASP A 182 -3.47 4.36 2.22
C ASP A 182 -3.76 5.21 3.46
N THR A 183 -2.80 6.07 3.83
CA THR A 183 -2.95 6.93 5.01
C THR A 183 -4.05 7.95 4.82
N LEU A 184 -4.11 8.59 3.65
CA LEU A 184 -5.13 9.59 3.32
C LEU A 184 -6.51 8.96 3.19
N PHE A 185 -6.59 7.79 2.54
CA PHE A 185 -7.84 7.06 2.40
C PHE A 185 -8.36 6.60 3.78
N ALA A 186 -7.49 6.08 4.66
CA ALA A 186 -7.86 5.72 6.03
C ALA A 186 -8.34 6.93 6.86
N ILE A 187 -7.75 8.12 6.66
CA ILE A 187 -8.22 9.36 7.29
C ILE A 187 -9.59 9.74 6.75
N ALA A 188 -9.82 9.61 5.44
CA ALA A 188 -11.11 9.89 4.81
C ALA A 188 -12.18 8.93 5.28
N LEU A 189 -11.91 7.62 5.34
CA LEU A 189 -12.80 6.60 5.91
C LEU A 189 -13.23 6.95 7.33
N LYS A 190 -12.26 7.34 8.17
CA LYS A 190 -12.53 7.72 9.55
C LYS A 190 -13.39 8.98 9.66
N LYS A 191 -13.19 9.96 8.78
CA LYS A 191 -13.99 11.20 8.74
C LYS A 191 -15.43 10.96 8.26
N ALA A 192 -15.59 10.00 7.35
CA ALA A 192 -16.90 9.59 6.82
C ALA A 192 -17.59 8.52 7.69
N ASP A 193 -17.00 8.18 8.85
CA ASP A 193 -17.51 7.21 9.83
C ASP A 193 -17.74 5.79 9.28
N PHE A 194 -16.94 5.39 8.26
CA PHE A 194 -16.94 4.02 7.76
C PHE A 194 -16.04 3.12 8.64
N PRO A 195 -16.60 2.13 9.35
CA PRO A 195 -15.82 1.22 10.18
C PRO A 195 -14.84 0.38 9.37
N VAL A 196 -13.62 0.27 9.85
CA VAL A 196 -12.59 -0.62 9.30
C VAL A 196 -12.41 -1.81 10.23
N VAL A 197 -12.50 -3.03 9.70
CA VAL A 197 -12.28 -4.27 10.42
C VAL A 197 -11.11 -5.02 9.79
N GLN A 198 -10.15 -5.41 10.61
CA GLN A 198 -9.00 -6.19 10.17
C GLN A 198 -9.31 -7.68 10.23
N LEU A 199 -9.08 -8.40 9.14
CA LEU A 199 -9.26 -9.86 9.02
C LEU A 199 -7.92 -10.58 8.95
N GLU A 200 -7.94 -11.86 9.34
CA GLU A 200 -6.83 -12.78 9.08
C GLU A 200 -7.02 -13.41 7.69
N ASN A 201 -6.79 -12.59 6.66
CA ASN A 201 -6.92 -12.98 5.26
C ASN A 201 -5.84 -12.28 4.39
N PRO A 202 -4.56 -12.49 4.72
CA PRO A 202 -3.49 -11.74 4.06
C PRO A 202 -3.27 -12.20 2.61
N VAL A 203 -2.77 -11.27 1.79
CA VAL A 203 -2.05 -11.59 0.55
C VAL A 203 -0.55 -11.65 0.84
N GLN A 204 0.17 -12.47 0.07
CA GLN A 204 1.63 -12.53 0.13
C GLN A 204 2.23 -11.52 -0.86
N GLN A 205 3.11 -10.66 -0.37
CA GLN A 205 3.87 -9.73 -1.21
C GLN A 205 4.91 -10.47 -2.04
N LEU A 206 4.87 -10.30 -3.36
CA LEU A 206 5.84 -10.86 -4.32
C LEU A 206 6.82 -9.78 -4.82
N GLY A 207 6.33 -8.58 -5.09
CA GLY A 207 7.10 -7.47 -5.63
C GLY A 207 8.02 -6.83 -4.58
N LEU A 208 9.30 -7.24 -4.54
CA LEU A 208 10.31 -6.61 -3.70
C LEU A 208 11.10 -5.55 -4.48
N LYS A 209 11.33 -4.40 -3.85
CA LYS A 209 12.17 -3.33 -4.40
C LYS A 209 13.62 -3.55 -4.00
N THR A 210 14.56 -3.22 -4.88
CA THR A 210 15.97 -3.13 -4.49
C THR A 210 16.17 -2.08 -3.40
N THR A 211 17.23 -2.26 -2.59
CA THR A 211 17.59 -1.32 -1.52
C THR A 211 17.65 0.12 -2.01
N HIS A 212 18.25 0.35 -3.18
CA HIS A 212 18.32 1.68 -3.78
C HIS A 212 16.93 2.26 -4.06
N HIS A 213 16.09 1.54 -4.81
CA HIS A 213 14.73 1.98 -5.14
C HIS A 213 13.87 2.17 -3.89
N PHE A 214 14.03 1.32 -2.87
CA PHE A 214 13.28 1.43 -1.63
C PHE A 214 13.65 2.66 -0.81
N ILE A 215 14.95 3.01 -0.74
CA ILE A 215 15.45 4.22 -0.09
C ILE A 215 14.93 5.46 -0.82
N GLU A 216 15.07 5.54 -2.14
CA GLU A 216 14.62 6.70 -2.92
C GLU A 216 13.08 6.89 -2.87
N SER A 217 12.32 5.79 -2.99
CA SER A 217 10.86 5.87 -2.83
C SER A 217 10.45 6.30 -1.41
N SER A 218 11.18 5.85 -0.38
CA SER A 218 10.96 6.27 1.01
C SER A 218 11.26 7.76 1.21
N LYS A 219 12.32 8.27 0.58
CA LYS A 219 12.70 9.69 0.64
C LYS A 219 11.65 10.57 -0.05
N THR A 220 11.20 10.17 -1.23
CA THR A 220 10.12 10.84 -1.96
C THR A 220 8.82 10.86 -1.14
N ALA A 221 8.44 9.73 -0.54
CA ALA A 221 7.27 9.67 0.33
C ALA A 221 7.39 10.64 1.53
N VAL A 222 8.57 10.77 2.15
CA VAL A 222 8.78 11.73 3.24
C VAL A 222 8.68 13.18 2.77
N GLN A 223 9.16 13.50 1.57
CA GLN A 223 9.01 14.84 0.98
C GLN A 223 7.53 15.17 0.73
N ASN A 224 6.77 14.20 0.21
CA ASN A 224 5.33 14.33 0.03
C ASN A 224 4.60 14.46 1.38
N LEU A 225 4.99 13.69 2.39
CA LEU A 225 4.47 13.84 3.75
C LEU A 225 4.64 15.27 4.27
N ALA A 226 5.79 15.89 4.03
CA ALA A 226 6.02 17.27 4.45
C ALA A 226 5.06 18.27 3.78
N LYS A 227 4.77 18.07 2.48
CA LYS A 227 3.77 18.88 1.76
C LYS A 227 2.37 18.68 2.34
N LEU A 228 1.96 17.42 2.54
CA LEU A 228 0.66 17.07 3.12
C LEU A 228 0.48 17.64 4.55
N ILE A 229 1.56 17.65 5.36
CA ILE A 229 1.56 18.29 6.68
C ILE A 229 1.30 19.79 6.56
N ARG A 230 1.97 20.50 5.63
CA ARG A 230 1.74 21.94 5.39
C ARG A 230 0.33 22.24 4.90
N GLN A 231 -0.26 21.34 4.12
CA GLN A 231 -1.65 21.44 3.64
C GLN A 231 -2.68 21.09 4.71
N GLY A 232 -2.27 20.64 5.91
CA GLY A 232 -3.18 20.21 6.96
C GLY A 232 -3.93 18.89 6.67
N LYS A 233 -3.52 18.14 5.63
CA LYS A 233 -4.15 16.87 5.23
C LYS A 233 -3.79 15.70 6.16
N ILE A 234 -2.67 15.78 6.89
CA ILE A 234 -2.18 14.73 7.79
C ILE A 234 -2.52 15.05 9.22
N ASP A 235 -3.18 14.10 9.89
CA ASP A 235 -3.49 14.19 11.30
C ASP A 235 -2.27 13.81 12.20
N LYS A 236 -2.45 13.97 13.51
CA LYS A 236 -1.45 13.60 14.52
C LYS A 236 -1.21 12.08 14.61
N GLY A 237 -1.88 11.26 13.78
CA GLY A 237 -1.82 9.79 13.80
C GLY A 237 -0.52 9.23 13.23
N VAL A 238 0.12 9.92 12.29
CA VAL A 238 1.33 9.45 11.60
C VAL A 238 2.54 9.49 12.54
N ASN A 239 3.17 8.33 12.76
CA ASN A 239 4.25 8.17 13.74
C ASN A 239 5.44 9.09 13.47
N LEU A 240 5.87 9.22 12.21
CA LEU A 240 7.00 10.09 11.85
C LEU A 240 6.73 11.56 12.21
N PHE A 241 5.51 12.03 11.94
CA PHE A 241 5.09 13.38 12.32
C PHE A 241 4.98 13.56 13.85
N LYS A 242 4.57 12.53 14.59
CA LYS A 242 4.59 12.55 16.07
C LYS A 242 5.99 12.76 16.62
N TRP A 243 6.99 12.04 16.08
CA TRP A 243 8.38 12.18 16.50
C TRP A 243 8.92 13.58 16.19
N TYR A 244 8.67 14.10 14.98
CA TYR A 244 9.04 15.45 14.61
C TYR A 244 8.45 16.48 15.58
N ARG A 245 7.14 16.41 15.86
CA ARG A 245 6.47 17.31 16.80
C ARG A 245 7.01 17.23 18.22
N ARG A 246 7.41 16.02 18.67
CA ARG A 246 8.02 15.84 19.99
C ARG A 246 9.37 16.57 20.09
N ILE A 247 10.21 16.42 19.08
CA ILE A 247 11.52 17.09 18.98
C ILE A 247 11.33 18.61 18.95
N LEU A 248 10.36 19.10 18.20
CA LEU A 248 10.04 20.51 18.11
C LEU A 248 9.58 21.09 19.45
N ARG A 249 8.68 20.38 20.15
CA ARG A 249 8.19 20.81 21.49
C ARG A 249 9.28 20.85 22.55
N LEU A 250 10.27 19.96 22.46
CA LEU A 250 11.39 19.91 23.39
C LEU A 250 12.47 20.96 23.06
N GLY A 251 12.33 21.76 21.99
CA GLY A 251 13.30 22.76 21.58
C GLY A 251 14.63 22.20 21.07
N VAL A 252 14.70 20.88 20.82
CA VAL A 252 15.97 20.18 20.44
C VAL A 252 16.09 19.90 18.95
N LEU A 253 15.34 20.62 18.11
CA LEU A 253 15.29 20.38 16.68
C LEU A 253 16.68 20.46 16.02
N GLN A 254 17.41 21.56 16.28
CA GLN A 254 18.72 21.79 15.65
C GLN A 254 19.78 20.78 16.13
N LEU A 255 19.75 20.41 17.42
CA LEU A 255 20.63 19.37 17.97
C LEU A 255 20.34 18.01 17.34
N SER A 256 19.06 17.66 17.22
CA SER A 256 18.61 16.42 16.56
C SER A 256 19.02 16.38 15.10
N TYR A 257 18.84 17.47 14.36
CA TYR A 257 19.26 17.60 12.97
C TYR A 257 20.78 17.34 12.83
N ARG A 258 21.61 18.09 13.57
CA ARG A 258 23.08 17.94 13.51
C ARG A 258 23.55 16.54 13.83
N LYS A 259 22.95 15.88 14.82
CA LYS A 259 23.27 14.50 15.22
C LYS A 259 22.91 13.51 14.10
N LEU A 260 21.70 13.63 13.50
CA LEU A 260 21.24 12.74 12.44
C LEU A 260 22.06 12.95 11.16
N ASP A 261 22.34 14.19 10.80
CA ASP A 261 23.06 14.54 9.59
C ASP A 261 24.54 14.11 9.65
N ARG A 262 25.23 14.29 10.78
CA ARG A 262 26.60 13.78 11.01
C ARG A 262 26.71 12.28 10.73
N ASN A 263 25.66 11.51 11.01
CA ASN A 263 25.66 10.07 10.86
C ASN A 263 24.94 9.59 9.58
N ARG A 264 24.57 10.50 8.66
CA ARG A 264 23.81 10.20 7.44
C ARG A 264 24.45 9.07 6.63
N ASN A 265 25.73 9.21 6.31
CA ASN A 265 26.46 8.22 5.50
C ASN A 265 26.59 6.88 6.23
N THR A 266 26.82 6.88 7.54
CA THR A 266 26.82 5.66 8.35
C THR A 266 25.49 4.92 8.28
N TYR A 267 24.36 5.66 8.37
CA TYR A 267 23.03 5.06 8.25
C TYR A 267 22.79 4.52 6.83
N LEU A 268 23.16 5.27 5.79
CA LEU A 268 23.01 4.83 4.40
C LEU A 268 23.85 3.57 4.14
N ASN A 269 25.15 3.59 4.47
CA ASN A 269 26.04 2.43 4.25
C ASN A 269 25.54 1.17 4.95
N GLN A 270 24.98 1.32 6.15
CA GLN A 270 24.43 0.21 6.90
C GLN A 270 23.15 -0.36 6.25
N LEU A 271 22.33 0.46 5.58
CA LEU A 271 21.16 -0.03 4.83
C LEU A 271 21.53 -0.82 3.57
N TYR A 272 22.72 -0.58 3.00
CA TYR A 272 23.28 -1.35 1.87
C TYR A 272 24.05 -2.60 2.33
N SER A 273 24.17 -2.86 3.64
CA SER A 273 24.84 -4.05 4.15
C SER A 273 23.95 -5.31 4.03
N HIS A 274 24.58 -6.48 4.16
CA HIS A 274 23.85 -7.76 4.16
C HIS A 274 22.83 -7.92 5.29
N GLN A 275 22.94 -7.12 6.36
CA GLN A 275 22.03 -7.12 7.50
C GLN A 275 21.53 -5.69 7.77
N PRO A 276 20.63 -5.15 6.92
CA PRO A 276 20.16 -3.80 7.04
C PRO A 276 19.36 -3.59 8.35
N GLN A 277 19.62 -2.49 9.03
CA GLN A 277 18.88 -2.14 10.26
C GLN A 277 17.80 -1.11 9.99
N ILE A 278 16.55 -1.52 10.06
CA ILE A 278 15.37 -0.65 9.81
C ILE A 278 15.40 0.62 10.67
N LYS A 279 15.96 0.55 11.89
CA LYS A 279 16.13 1.73 12.76
C LYS A 279 16.91 2.87 12.08
N ASN A 280 17.85 2.56 11.20
CA ASN A 280 18.61 3.56 10.47
C ASN A 280 17.77 4.21 9.34
N LEU A 281 16.91 3.45 8.68
CA LEU A 281 15.93 4.02 7.75
C LEU A 281 14.96 4.99 8.47
N GLU A 282 14.47 4.62 9.64
CA GLU A 282 13.57 5.51 10.42
C GLU A 282 14.29 6.80 10.87
N LYS A 283 15.58 6.74 11.19
CA LYS A 283 16.41 7.93 11.47
C LYS A 283 16.57 8.81 10.23
N LEU A 284 16.84 8.21 9.06
CA LEU A 284 16.92 8.95 7.80
C LEU A 284 15.59 9.57 7.41
N LYS A 285 14.48 8.86 7.56
CA LYS A 285 13.14 9.43 7.34
C LYS A 285 12.89 10.65 8.22
N LEU A 286 13.30 10.59 9.48
CA LEU A 286 13.17 11.74 10.39
C LEU A 286 14.06 12.90 9.95
N LEU A 287 15.31 12.64 9.54
CA LEU A 287 16.21 13.65 9.00
C LEU A 287 15.61 14.33 7.75
N TRP A 288 15.15 13.54 6.78
CA TRP A 288 14.52 14.06 5.56
C TRP A 288 13.26 14.87 5.86
N LEU A 289 12.46 14.47 6.87
CA LEU A 289 11.29 15.25 7.27
C LEU A 289 11.69 16.58 7.90
N ILE A 290 12.74 16.61 8.73
CA ILE A 290 13.27 17.86 9.33
C ILE A 290 13.75 18.80 8.21
N GLU A 291 14.50 18.29 7.23
CA GLU A 291 14.99 19.06 6.09
C GLU A 291 13.84 19.61 5.23
N ALA A 292 12.84 18.77 4.96
CA ALA A 292 11.70 19.16 4.14
C ALA A 292 10.81 20.22 4.81
N LEU A 293 10.63 20.14 6.15
CA LEU A 293 9.81 21.12 6.89
C LEU A 293 10.56 22.40 7.27
N ASN A 294 11.89 22.33 7.42
CA ASN A 294 12.75 23.45 7.86
C ASN A 294 13.94 23.65 6.90
N PRO A 295 13.73 24.18 5.69
CA PRO A 295 14.80 24.33 4.70
C PRO A 295 15.95 25.24 5.14
N LYS A 296 15.78 26.08 6.16
CA LYS A 296 16.83 26.92 6.76
C LYS A 296 17.74 26.17 7.74
N SER A 297 17.52 24.87 7.98
CA SER A 297 18.37 24.06 8.86
C SER A 297 19.63 23.52 8.16
N ARG A 298 19.79 23.79 6.87
CA ARG A 298 20.97 23.44 6.08
C ARG A 298 22.14 24.36 6.34
#